data_16ccbdaa55a677f83c4cedef15d22edd
#
_entry.id   16ccbdaa55a677f83c4cedef15d22edd
#
_cell.length_a   1.000
_cell.length_b   1.000
_cell.length_c   1.000
_cell.angle_alpha   90.00
_cell.angle_beta   90.00
_cell.angle_gamma   90.00
#
_symmetry.space_group_name_H-M   'P 1'
#
loop_
_entity.id
_entity.type
_entity.pdbx_description
1 polymer ?
#
loop_
_entity_poly.entity_id
_entity_poly.type
_entity_poly.pdbx_seq_one_letter_code
_entity_poly.pdbx_strand_id
1 'polypeptide(L)'
;MNRASKLWADLSGGRHSSAQRAFPWVAAGRVLFTLALLGCIVFIFSNSMKIGEVSQGSSGRVLALLQGVLRRLGHPALAQRLTDHIVRKLAHFCEYTLEGFLLMLCMRVYTRNYIWHISVPLLGGVLTALVDETIQIYSPGRSSQVTDVWLDSAGVLAGILAALVLMALCGLLFHHRNKE
;
A
#
# COMPACT_ATOMS: atom_id res chain seq x y z
N MET A 1 -6.19 -10.78 -60.92
CA MET A 1 -6.10 -10.62 -59.45
C MET A 1 -6.27 -9.14 -59.14
N ASN A 2 -7.42 -8.75 -58.54
CA ASN A 2 -7.91 -7.38 -58.46
C ASN A 2 -7.15 -6.57 -57.40
N ARG A 3 -6.87 -5.29 -57.68
CA ARG A 3 -6.18 -4.36 -56.73
C ARG A 3 -6.77 -4.34 -55.33
N ALA A 4 -8.08 -4.54 -55.24
CA ALA A 4 -8.80 -4.58 -53.94
C ALA A 4 -8.36 -5.79 -53.09
N SER A 5 -8.11 -6.95 -53.66
CA SER A 5 -7.69 -8.15 -52.91
C SER A 5 -6.28 -8.02 -52.33
N LYS A 6 -5.39 -7.30 -53.02
CA LYS A 6 -4.04 -6.95 -52.48
C LYS A 6 -4.13 -5.98 -51.30
N LEU A 7 -4.98 -4.95 -51.41
CA LEU A 7 -5.15 -3.96 -50.34
C LEU A 7 -5.73 -4.62 -49.06
N TRP A 8 -6.67 -5.56 -49.19
CA TRP A 8 -7.20 -6.32 -48.07
C TRP A 8 -6.18 -7.27 -47.45
N ALA A 9 -5.31 -7.89 -48.24
CA ALA A 9 -4.23 -8.73 -47.76
C ALA A 9 -3.17 -7.89 -46.96
N ASP A 10 -2.81 -6.71 -47.46
CA ASP A 10 -1.89 -5.80 -46.78
C ASP A 10 -2.48 -5.20 -45.49
N LEU A 11 -3.79 -4.92 -45.46
CA LEU A 11 -4.48 -4.43 -44.27
C LEU A 11 -4.74 -5.54 -43.23
N SER A 12 -4.88 -6.78 -43.63
CA SER A 12 -5.08 -7.92 -42.73
C SER A 12 -3.76 -8.53 -42.23
N GLY A 13 -2.71 -8.48 -43.03
CA GLY A 13 -1.36 -9.01 -42.67
C GLY A 13 -0.61 -8.14 -41.66
N GLY A 14 -0.94 -6.82 -41.57
CA GLY A 14 -0.25 -5.87 -40.67
C GLY A 14 -0.71 -5.90 -39.23
N ARG A 15 -1.73 -6.65 -38.86
CA ARG A 15 -2.33 -6.65 -37.50
C ARG A 15 -1.93 -7.83 -36.60
N HIS A 16 -1.08 -8.74 -37.05
CA HIS A 16 -0.73 -9.93 -36.28
C HIS A 16 0.70 -10.02 -35.74
N SER A 17 1.50 -8.96 -35.75
CA SER A 17 2.87 -9.06 -35.21
C SER A 17 3.27 -8.00 -34.19
N SER A 18 2.36 -7.18 -33.70
CA SER A 18 2.57 -6.38 -32.47
C SER A 18 1.87 -6.99 -31.27
N ALA A 19 1.83 -8.32 -31.16
CA ALA A 19 1.66 -8.96 -29.87
C ALA A 19 2.81 -8.44 -28.99
N GLN A 20 2.46 -7.42 -28.23
CA GLN A 20 3.29 -6.75 -27.25
C GLN A 20 4.15 -7.78 -26.53
N ARG A 21 5.44 -7.87 -26.84
CA ARG A 21 6.41 -8.38 -25.87
C ARG A 21 6.33 -7.42 -24.70
N ALA A 22 5.46 -7.74 -23.74
CA ALA A 22 5.46 -7.08 -22.46
C ALA A 22 6.91 -7.19 -21.98
N PHE A 23 7.58 -6.02 -21.87
CA PHE A 23 8.97 -6.00 -21.44
C PHE A 23 9.07 -6.81 -20.15
N PRO A 24 10.02 -7.74 -20.01
CA PRO A 24 10.07 -8.68 -18.88
C PRO A 24 10.04 -7.98 -17.52
N TRP A 25 10.56 -6.76 -17.43
CA TRP A 25 10.49 -5.96 -16.18
C TRP A 25 9.09 -5.48 -15.81
N VAL A 26 8.16 -5.26 -16.76
CA VAL A 26 6.78 -4.90 -16.46
C VAL A 26 6.06 -6.11 -15.86
N ALA A 27 6.27 -7.28 -16.41
CA ALA A 27 5.73 -8.51 -15.86
C ALA A 27 6.32 -8.81 -14.48
N ALA A 28 7.64 -8.67 -14.32
CA ALA A 28 8.31 -8.82 -13.03
C ALA A 28 7.80 -7.81 -11.99
N GLY A 29 7.61 -6.55 -12.38
CA GLY A 29 7.04 -5.52 -11.51
C GLY A 29 5.60 -5.85 -11.05
N ARG A 30 4.76 -6.36 -11.95
CA ARG A 30 3.40 -6.81 -11.60
C ARG A 30 3.43 -7.92 -10.56
N VAL A 31 4.24 -8.95 -10.78
CA VAL A 31 4.37 -10.07 -9.83
C VAL A 31 4.90 -9.57 -8.49
N LEU A 32 5.98 -8.79 -8.50
CA LEU A 32 6.61 -8.29 -7.28
C LEU A 32 5.64 -7.46 -6.42
N PHE A 33 5.00 -6.44 -7.01
CA PHE A 33 4.09 -5.57 -6.26
C PHE A 33 2.82 -6.30 -5.82
N THR A 34 2.30 -7.24 -6.61
CA THR A 34 1.16 -8.06 -6.20
C THR A 34 1.53 -8.95 -5.02
N LEU A 35 2.68 -9.64 -5.06
CA LEU A 35 3.12 -10.49 -3.95
C LEU A 35 3.43 -9.66 -2.69
N ALA A 36 4.06 -8.49 -2.84
CA ALA A 36 4.30 -7.59 -1.73
C ALA A 36 3.00 -7.08 -1.09
N LEU A 37 2.00 -6.72 -1.90
CA LEU A 37 0.68 -6.29 -1.44
C LEU A 37 -0.04 -7.43 -0.70
N LEU A 38 -0.09 -8.62 -1.29
CA LEU A 38 -0.72 -9.79 -0.65
C LEU A 38 -0.01 -10.12 0.67
N GLY A 39 1.32 -10.10 0.71
CA GLY A 39 2.10 -10.30 1.92
C GLY A 39 1.79 -9.24 2.99
N CYS A 40 1.61 -7.97 2.61
CA CYS A 40 1.21 -6.89 3.51
C CYS A 40 -0.18 -7.13 4.10
N ILE A 41 -1.17 -7.47 3.28
CA ILE A 41 -2.55 -7.77 3.73
C ILE A 41 -2.56 -8.98 4.70
N VAL A 42 -1.86 -10.05 4.34
CA VAL A 42 -1.72 -11.22 5.20
C VAL A 42 -1.06 -10.86 6.53
N PHE A 43 -0.05 -9.99 6.52
CA PHE A 43 0.61 -9.51 7.73
C PHE A 43 -0.34 -8.70 8.61
N ILE A 44 -1.12 -7.76 8.05
CA ILE A 44 -2.13 -6.98 8.76
C ILE A 44 -3.14 -7.91 9.44
N PHE A 45 -3.78 -8.79 8.68
CA PHE A 45 -4.78 -9.71 9.24
C PHE A 45 -4.20 -10.68 10.28
N SER A 46 -2.95 -11.15 10.06
CA SER A 46 -2.27 -11.99 11.05
C SER A 46 -2.02 -11.26 12.38
N ASN A 47 -1.74 -9.95 12.32
CA ASN A 47 -1.62 -9.13 13.53
C ASN A 47 -2.97 -8.91 14.21
N SER A 48 -4.04 -8.76 13.45
CA SER A 48 -5.39 -8.54 13.97
C SER A 48 -6.02 -9.79 14.60
N MET A 49 -5.65 -10.97 14.11
CA MET A 49 -6.06 -12.24 14.73
C MET A 49 -5.36 -12.54 16.06
N LYS A 50 -4.30 -11.82 16.43
CA LYS A 50 -3.61 -12.06 17.72
C LYS A 50 -4.50 -11.67 18.88
N ILE A 51 -4.54 -12.53 19.90
CA ILE A 51 -5.21 -12.29 21.17
C ILE A 51 -4.66 -10.99 21.80
N GLY A 52 -5.53 -10.21 22.46
CA GLY A 52 -5.18 -8.92 23.03
C GLY A 52 -3.96 -8.93 23.93
N GLU A 53 -3.78 -9.96 24.76
CA GLU A 53 -2.61 -10.13 25.65
C GLU A 53 -1.29 -10.26 24.87
N VAL A 54 -1.27 -11.07 23.79
CA VAL A 54 -0.09 -11.24 22.93
C VAL A 54 0.24 -9.95 22.19
N SER A 55 -0.80 -9.24 21.74
CA SER A 55 -0.66 -7.94 21.11
C SER A 55 -0.07 -6.90 22.08
N GLN A 56 -0.57 -6.86 23.33
CA GLN A 56 -0.07 -5.98 24.39
C GLN A 56 1.40 -6.28 24.76
N GLY A 57 1.79 -7.54 24.81
CA GLY A 57 3.17 -7.92 25.08
C GLY A 57 4.15 -7.47 23.99
N SER A 58 3.69 -7.45 22.73
CA SER A 58 4.49 -6.97 21.60
C SER A 58 4.58 -5.45 21.57
N SER A 59 3.46 -4.76 21.73
CA SER A 59 3.41 -3.29 21.75
C SER A 59 4.08 -2.71 22.99
N GLY A 60 4.03 -3.40 24.14
CA GLY A 60 4.71 -2.98 25.38
C GLY A 60 6.24 -2.92 25.22
N ARG A 61 6.84 -3.86 24.47
CA ARG A 61 8.28 -3.80 24.14
C ARG A 61 8.62 -2.61 23.27
N VAL A 62 7.81 -2.35 22.26
CA VAL A 62 7.97 -1.18 21.38
C VAL A 62 7.76 0.12 22.15
N LEU A 63 6.77 0.17 23.04
CA LEU A 63 6.51 1.30 23.92
C LEU A 63 7.73 1.62 24.80
N ALA A 64 8.30 0.61 25.47
CA ALA A 64 9.49 0.79 26.31
C ALA A 64 10.68 1.32 25.51
N LEU A 65 10.88 0.82 24.28
CA LEU A 65 11.94 1.28 23.41
C LEU A 65 11.71 2.75 22.99
N LEU A 66 10.51 3.10 22.53
CA LEU A 66 10.17 4.46 22.12
C LEU A 66 10.28 5.44 23.29
N GLN A 67 9.80 5.07 24.48
CA GLN A 67 9.94 5.88 25.69
C GLN A 67 11.43 6.09 26.05
N GLY A 68 12.26 5.05 25.90
CA GLY A 68 13.68 5.14 26.12
C GLY A 68 14.38 6.10 25.15
N VAL A 69 14.04 6.03 23.87
CA VAL A 69 14.56 6.96 22.84
C VAL A 69 14.12 8.40 23.13
N LEU A 70 12.83 8.63 23.41
CA LEU A 70 12.32 9.97 23.71
C LEU A 70 12.98 10.60 24.93
N ARG A 71 13.24 9.82 25.99
CA ARG A 71 13.96 10.29 27.18
C ARG A 71 15.40 10.67 26.83
N ARG A 72 16.09 9.89 26.01
CA ARG A 72 17.48 10.19 25.56
C ARG A 72 17.54 11.44 24.68
N LEU A 73 16.49 11.70 23.89
CA LEU A 73 16.37 12.90 23.05
C LEU A 73 15.94 14.15 23.84
N GLY A 74 15.78 14.07 25.17
CA GLY A 74 15.42 15.20 26.01
C GLY A 74 13.92 15.50 26.07
N HIS A 75 13.06 14.55 25.65
CA HIS A 75 11.60 14.71 25.66
C HIS A 75 10.89 13.77 26.67
N PRO A 76 11.20 13.85 27.98
CA PRO A 76 10.62 12.95 28.99
C PRO A 76 9.10 13.11 29.15
N ALA A 77 8.57 14.31 28.93
CA ALA A 77 7.14 14.58 29.00
C ALA A 77 6.35 13.86 27.88
N LEU A 78 6.92 13.78 26.67
CA LEU A 78 6.33 13.01 25.57
C LEU A 78 6.42 11.50 25.84
N ALA A 79 7.52 11.03 26.42
CA ALA A 79 7.66 9.64 26.79
C ALA A 79 6.59 9.19 27.80
N GLN A 80 6.23 10.03 28.77
CA GLN A 80 5.18 9.73 29.75
C GLN A 80 3.75 9.70 29.14
N ARG A 81 3.51 10.48 28.10
CA ARG A 81 2.20 10.52 27.40
C ARG A 81 2.02 9.34 26.44
N LEU A 82 3.10 8.68 26.06
CA LEU A 82 3.03 7.55 25.16
C LEU A 82 2.47 6.33 25.91
N THR A 83 1.33 5.80 25.44
CA THR A 83 0.65 4.64 26.01
C THR A 83 0.68 3.47 25.01
N ASP A 84 0.45 2.26 25.50
CA ASP A 84 0.33 1.06 24.65
C ASP A 84 -0.75 1.22 23.58
N HIS A 85 -1.87 1.83 23.93
CA HIS A 85 -2.96 2.14 23.00
C HIS A 85 -2.52 3.05 21.84
N ILE A 86 -1.73 4.09 22.14
CA ILE A 86 -1.19 5.00 21.11
C ILE A 86 -0.21 4.25 20.20
N VAL A 87 0.66 3.42 20.78
CA VAL A 87 1.64 2.63 20.01
C VAL A 87 0.93 1.65 19.07
N ARG A 88 -0.14 0.98 19.53
CA ARG A 88 -0.94 0.10 18.65
C ARG A 88 -1.60 0.86 17.51
N LYS A 89 -2.25 1.99 17.80
CA LYS A 89 -2.86 2.83 16.76
C LYS A 89 -1.84 3.35 15.75
N LEU A 90 -0.65 3.73 16.21
CA LEU A 90 0.43 4.15 15.33
C LEU A 90 0.94 2.99 14.45
N ALA A 91 1.03 1.78 15.02
CA ALA A 91 1.40 0.59 14.25
C ALA A 91 0.40 0.31 13.13
N HIS A 92 -0.92 0.31 13.42
CA HIS A 92 -1.97 0.18 12.41
C HIS A 92 -1.86 1.27 11.34
N PHE A 93 -1.73 2.52 11.74
CA PHE A 93 -1.54 3.62 10.79
C PHE A 93 -0.34 3.37 9.86
N CYS A 94 0.79 2.88 10.38
CA CYS A 94 1.97 2.56 9.57
C CYS A 94 1.72 1.35 8.64
N GLU A 95 1.06 0.30 9.12
CA GLU A 95 0.70 -0.88 8.33
C GLU A 95 -0.19 -0.48 7.15
N TYR A 96 -1.23 0.32 7.38
CA TYR A 96 -2.13 0.82 6.33
C TYR A 96 -1.47 1.87 5.42
N THR A 97 -0.51 2.64 5.92
CA THR A 97 0.32 3.52 5.07
C THR A 97 1.15 2.70 4.09
N LEU A 98 1.74 1.59 4.54
CA LEU A 98 2.45 0.68 3.66
C LEU A 98 1.52 0.00 2.65
N GLU A 99 0.33 -0.43 3.08
CA GLU A 99 -0.68 -1.01 2.18
C GLU A 99 -1.10 -0.01 1.09
N GLY A 100 -1.47 1.21 1.45
CA GLY A 100 -1.86 2.26 0.50
C GLY A 100 -0.76 2.59 -0.51
N PHE A 101 0.49 2.62 -0.03
CA PHE A 101 1.66 2.79 -0.88
C PHE A 101 1.81 1.65 -1.90
N LEU A 102 1.70 0.40 -1.45
CA LEU A 102 1.80 -0.79 -2.30
C LEU A 102 0.62 -0.89 -3.27
N LEU A 103 -0.61 -0.59 -2.83
CA LEU A 103 -1.80 -0.53 -3.68
C LEU A 103 -1.60 0.45 -4.85
N MET A 104 -1.07 1.65 -4.56
CA MET A 104 -0.80 2.66 -5.58
C MET A 104 0.27 2.19 -6.57
N LEU A 105 1.38 1.59 -6.11
CA LEU A 105 2.42 1.04 -6.98
C LEU A 105 1.90 -0.13 -7.82
N CYS A 106 1.08 -1.00 -7.22
CA CYS A 106 0.44 -2.11 -7.90
C CYS A 106 -0.46 -1.59 -9.03
N MET A 107 -1.34 -0.63 -8.75
CA MET A 107 -2.20 -0.05 -9.78
C MET A 107 -1.41 0.62 -10.91
N ARG A 108 -0.28 1.24 -10.60
CA ARG A 108 0.58 1.89 -11.60
C ARG A 108 1.11 0.94 -12.67
N VAL A 109 1.39 -0.32 -12.32
CA VAL A 109 1.90 -1.33 -13.27
C VAL A 109 0.78 -2.06 -14.03
N TYR A 110 -0.48 -1.96 -13.56
CA TYR A 110 -1.63 -2.60 -14.21
C TYR A 110 -2.41 -1.68 -15.14
N THR A 111 -2.54 -0.39 -14.82
CA THR A 111 -3.33 0.56 -15.61
C THR A 111 -2.60 1.88 -15.80
N ARG A 112 -3.01 2.63 -16.83
CA ARG A 112 -2.54 4.01 -17.08
C ARG A 112 -3.62 5.06 -16.80
N ASN A 113 -4.81 4.64 -16.42
CA ASN A 113 -5.91 5.55 -16.16
C ASN A 113 -5.76 6.15 -14.74
N TYR A 114 -5.61 7.47 -14.65
CA TYR A 114 -5.37 8.19 -13.40
C TYR A 114 -6.51 8.06 -12.39
N ILE A 115 -7.77 7.97 -12.85
CA ILE A 115 -8.92 7.79 -11.96
C ILE A 115 -8.78 6.47 -11.19
N TRP A 116 -8.44 5.39 -11.88
CA TRP A 116 -8.27 4.07 -11.28
C TRP A 116 -7.05 4.00 -10.34
N HIS A 117 -6.02 4.85 -10.57
CA HIS A 117 -4.84 4.90 -9.70
C HIS A 117 -5.13 5.38 -8.29
N ILE A 118 -6.19 6.14 -8.06
CA ILE A 118 -6.55 6.68 -6.75
C ILE A 118 -7.77 5.95 -6.20
N SER A 119 -8.83 5.80 -7.01
CA SER A 119 -10.11 5.23 -6.55
C SER A 119 -9.99 3.77 -6.12
N VAL A 120 -9.27 2.94 -6.89
CA VAL A 120 -9.12 1.51 -6.56
C VAL A 120 -8.24 1.29 -5.32
N PRO A 121 -7.06 1.92 -5.17
CA PRO A 121 -6.29 1.84 -3.94
C PRO A 121 -7.06 2.32 -2.71
N LEU A 122 -7.74 3.45 -2.81
CA LEU A 122 -8.50 3.99 -1.69
C LEU A 122 -9.64 3.05 -1.28
N LEU A 123 -10.44 2.59 -2.24
CA LEU A 123 -11.52 1.64 -1.98
C LEU A 123 -10.99 0.31 -1.44
N GLY A 124 -9.91 -0.22 -2.03
CA GLY A 124 -9.27 -1.45 -1.57
C GLY A 124 -8.80 -1.34 -0.13
N GLY A 125 -8.08 -0.29 0.22
CA GLY A 125 -7.60 -0.08 1.58
C GLY A 125 -8.73 0.12 2.60
N VAL A 126 -9.80 0.86 2.25
CA VAL A 126 -10.98 0.97 3.13
C VAL A 126 -11.66 -0.38 3.34
N LEU A 127 -11.78 -1.20 2.29
CA LEU A 127 -12.34 -2.56 2.41
C LEU A 127 -11.44 -3.44 3.29
N THR A 128 -10.13 -3.37 3.14
CA THR A 128 -9.18 -4.10 4.01
C THR A 128 -9.35 -3.67 5.46
N ALA A 129 -9.46 -2.37 5.75
CA ALA A 129 -9.69 -1.84 7.10
C ALA A 129 -11.02 -2.34 7.70
N LEU A 130 -12.09 -2.37 6.91
CA LEU A 130 -13.38 -2.92 7.36
C LEU A 130 -13.31 -4.42 7.68
N VAL A 131 -12.61 -5.19 6.86
CA VAL A 131 -12.39 -6.62 7.11
C VAL A 131 -11.55 -6.83 8.36
N ASP A 132 -10.49 -6.03 8.54
CA ASP A 132 -9.61 -6.08 9.69
C ASP A 132 -10.37 -5.82 11.00
N GLU A 133 -11.15 -4.75 11.06
CA GLU A 133 -12.00 -4.43 12.21
C GLU A 133 -13.05 -5.52 12.48
N THR A 134 -13.58 -6.15 11.41
CA THR A 134 -14.47 -7.30 11.55
C THR A 134 -13.75 -8.49 12.18
N ILE A 135 -12.51 -8.78 11.78
CA ILE A 135 -11.67 -9.82 12.39
C ILE A 135 -11.45 -9.53 13.89
N GLN A 136 -11.20 -8.27 14.24
CA GLN A 136 -10.96 -7.85 15.63
C GLN A 136 -12.18 -8.04 16.53
N ILE A 137 -13.41 -7.95 16.01
CA ILE A 137 -14.63 -8.27 16.79
C ILE A 137 -14.58 -9.70 17.35
N TYR A 138 -14.03 -10.64 16.57
CA TYR A 138 -13.93 -12.05 16.95
C TYR A 138 -12.65 -12.39 17.72
N SER A 139 -11.73 -11.43 17.90
CA SER A 139 -10.45 -11.62 18.57
C SER A 139 -10.57 -11.33 20.07
N PRO A 140 -10.40 -12.32 20.98
CA PRO A 140 -10.54 -12.12 22.41
C PRO A 140 -9.62 -11.01 22.95
N GLY A 141 -10.18 -10.12 23.77
CA GLY A 141 -9.43 -9.01 24.40
C GLY A 141 -9.12 -7.83 23.47
N ARG A 142 -9.73 -7.80 22.28
CA ARG A 142 -9.73 -6.63 21.40
C ARG A 142 -11.06 -5.90 21.40
N SER A 143 -11.02 -4.57 21.23
CA SER A 143 -12.19 -3.73 21.04
C SER A 143 -12.14 -3.16 19.63
N SER A 144 -13.03 -3.62 18.75
CA SER A 144 -13.22 -3.01 17.44
C SER A 144 -13.98 -1.68 17.58
N GLN A 145 -13.53 -0.65 16.87
CA GLN A 145 -14.13 0.68 16.89
C GLN A 145 -14.19 1.25 15.47
N VAL A 146 -15.32 1.85 15.12
CA VAL A 146 -15.47 2.53 13.81
C VAL A 146 -14.40 3.63 13.61
N THR A 147 -13.95 4.25 14.70
CA THR A 147 -12.85 5.24 14.67
C THR A 147 -11.53 4.66 14.18
N ASP A 148 -11.30 3.36 14.35
CA ASP A 148 -10.08 2.71 13.92
C ASP A 148 -10.10 2.51 12.40
N VAL A 149 -11.26 2.21 11.80
CA VAL A 149 -11.43 2.23 10.33
C VAL A 149 -11.06 3.59 9.72
N TRP A 150 -11.43 4.70 10.38
CA TRP A 150 -11.04 6.04 9.91
C TRP A 150 -9.53 6.27 9.99
N LEU A 151 -8.90 5.82 11.08
CA LEU A 151 -7.46 5.93 11.26
C LEU A 151 -6.70 5.12 10.19
N ASP A 152 -7.13 3.91 9.96
CA ASP A 152 -6.56 3.00 8.97
C ASP A 152 -6.75 3.55 7.54
N SER A 153 -7.94 4.06 7.23
CA SER A 153 -8.21 4.74 5.96
C SER A 153 -7.35 5.99 5.76
N ALA A 154 -7.09 6.75 6.83
CA ALA A 154 -6.15 7.87 6.79
C ALA A 154 -4.70 7.39 6.52
N GLY A 155 -4.30 6.25 7.08
CA GLY A 155 -3.05 5.58 6.77
C GLY A 155 -2.95 5.23 5.29
N VAL A 156 -3.98 4.59 4.73
CA VAL A 156 -4.05 4.26 3.29
C VAL A 156 -3.87 5.52 2.43
N LEU A 157 -4.58 6.59 2.76
CA LEU A 157 -4.47 7.87 2.03
C LEU A 157 -3.05 8.44 2.11
N ALA A 158 -2.43 8.41 3.30
CA ALA A 158 -1.04 8.83 3.49
C ALA A 158 -0.07 8.02 2.62
N GLY A 159 -0.27 6.70 2.51
CA GLY A 159 0.50 5.81 1.66
C GLY A 159 0.36 6.12 0.17
N ILE A 160 -0.87 6.35 -0.30
CA ILE A 160 -1.15 6.76 -1.68
C ILE A 160 -0.44 8.08 -1.99
N LEU A 161 -0.55 9.07 -1.11
CA LEU A 161 0.12 10.38 -1.28
C LEU A 161 1.65 10.23 -1.30
N ALA A 162 2.22 9.41 -0.41
CA ALA A 162 3.65 9.13 -0.40
C ALA A 162 4.13 8.51 -1.72
N ALA A 163 3.37 7.55 -2.28
CA ALA A 163 3.69 6.95 -3.56
C ALA A 163 3.61 7.97 -4.71
N LEU A 164 2.60 8.85 -4.72
CA LEU A 164 2.47 9.93 -5.70
C LEU A 164 3.64 10.91 -5.65
N VAL A 165 4.05 11.33 -4.44
CA VAL A 165 5.20 12.21 -4.25
C VAL A 165 6.48 11.54 -4.75
N LEU A 166 6.70 10.27 -4.38
CA LEU A 166 7.87 9.52 -4.85
C LEU A 166 7.92 9.44 -6.38
N MET A 167 6.79 9.12 -7.03
CA MET A 167 6.71 9.06 -8.50
C MET A 167 6.97 10.41 -9.14
N ALA A 168 6.46 11.51 -8.58
CA ALA A 168 6.71 12.86 -9.06
C ALA A 168 8.20 13.22 -8.96
N LEU A 169 8.83 12.95 -7.81
CA LEU A 169 10.25 13.20 -7.60
C LEU A 169 11.13 12.39 -8.56
N CYS A 170 10.84 11.09 -8.73
CA CYS A 170 11.53 10.26 -9.71
C CYS A 170 11.37 10.83 -11.15
N GLY A 171 10.15 11.24 -11.52
CA GLY A 171 9.90 11.86 -12.83
C GLY A 171 10.72 13.11 -13.08
N LEU A 172 10.83 13.98 -12.08
CA LEU A 172 11.63 15.22 -12.17
C LEU A 172 13.12 14.91 -12.31
N LEU A 173 13.65 13.97 -11.54
CA LEU A 173 15.07 13.57 -11.57
C LEU A 173 15.45 12.98 -12.94
N PHE A 174 14.62 12.12 -13.52
CA PHE A 174 14.87 11.53 -14.83
C PHE A 174 14.74 12.55 -15.96
N HIS A 175 13.83 13.56 -15.82
CA HIS A 175 13.69 14.61 -16.81
C HIS A 175 14.92 15.54 -16.85
N HIS A 176 15.51 15.83 -15.68
CA HIS A 176 16.72 16.67 -15.59
C HIS A 176 17.93 15.96 -16.21
N ARG A 177 18.11 14.68 -15.97
CA ARG A 177 19.23 13.88 -16.49
C ARG A 177 19.24 13.71 -18.01
N ASN A 178 18.08 13.82 -18.67
CA ASN A 178 17.99 13.71 -20.12
C ASN A 178 18.20 15.05 -20.84
N LYS A 179 18.46 16.14 -20.13
CA LYS A 179 18.76 17.49 -20.69
C LYS A 179 20.24 17.87 -20.60
N GLU A 180 21.03 17.08 -19.91
CA GLU A 180 22.50 17.17 -19.87
C GLU A 180 23.13 16.20 -20.88
#